data_0ffdbd8555793d10086a5f80f9ed929f
#
_entry.id   0ffdbd8555793d10086a5f80f9ed929f
#
_cell.length_a   1.000
_cell.length_b   1.000
_cell.length_c   1.000
_cell.angle_alpha   90.00
_cell.angle_beta   90.00
_cell.angle_gamma   90.00
#
_symmetry.space_group_name_H-M   'P 1'
#
loop_
_entity.id
_entity.type
_entity.pdbx_description
1 polymer ?
#
loop_
_entity_poly.entity_id
_entity_poly.type
_entity_poly.pdbx_seq_one_letter_code
_entity_poly.pdbx_strand_id
1 'polypeptide(L)'
;MDNQSPSLFNRLFKRVSGSLAPENPDELREVLQQSHAQEAIDSDTLSRLENMLTFNQMQVRDVMISRAQMDVIKTTDSMERIIAYAVDTAHSRLPVITDDKDHVLGILHTKDLLKFMLNPEQFKLENILRPAVFVPE
;
A
#
# COMPACT_ATOMS: atom_id res chain seq x y z
N MET A 1 16.26 26.39 29.55
CA MET A 1 15.83 25.14 28.90
C MET A 1 14.86 24.45 29.86
N ASP A 2 13.65 25.01 29.95
CA ASP A 2 12.64 24.50 30.88
C ASP A 2 11.64 23.63 30.13
N ASN A 3 11.80 22.35 30.34
CA ASN A 3 10.86 21.33 29.88
C ASN A 3 9.72 21.29 30.92
N GLN A 4 8.76 22.19 30.80
CA GLN A 4 7.56 22.17 31.65
C GLN A 4 6.59 21.13 31.12
N SER A 5 6.64 19.94 31.72
CA SER A 5 5.52 18.99 31.64
C SER A 5 4.25 19.71 32.09
N PRO A 6 3.15 19.63 31.36
CA PRO A 6 1.89 20.28 31.79
C PRO A 6 1.46 19.71 33.14
N SER A 7 1.27 20.60 34.12
CA SER A 7 0.95 20.21 35.48
C SER A 7 -0.32 19.34 35.52
N LEU A 8 -0.38 18.39 36.46
CA LEU A 8 -1.56 17.54 36.73
C LEU A 8 -2.86 18.36 36.87
N PHE A 9 -2.75 19.59 37.32
CA PHE A 9 -3.83 20.56 37.46
C PHE A 9 -4.41 20.99 36.09
N ASN A 10 -3.56 21.21 35.09
CA ASN A 10 -4.01 21.51 33.72
C ASN A 10 -4.72 20.33 33.07
N ARG A 11 -4.28 19.10 33.35
CA ARG A 11 -4.95 17.88 32.88
C ARG A 11 -6.32 17.67 33.54
N LEU A 12 -6.45 17.98 34.81
CA LEU A 12 -7.74 17.93 35.52
C LEU A 12 -8.70 19.03 35.07
N PHE A 13 -8.20 20.26 34.87
CA PHE A 13 -9.03 21.39 34.45
C PHE A 13 -9.54 21.23 33.01
N LYS A 14 -8.72 20.67 32.09
CA LYS A 14 -9.17 20.29 30.74
C LYS A 14 -10.30 19.22 30.75
N ARG A 15 -10.30 18.31 31.72
CA ARG A 15 -11.36 17.32 31.90
C ARG A 15 -12.69 17.90 32.35
N VAL A 16 -12.67 19.01 33.08
CA VAL A 16 -13.88 19.68 33.64
C VAL A 16 -14.46 20.71 32.68
N SER A 17 -13.65 21.29 31.78
CA SER A 17 -14.09 22.38 30.89
C SER A 17 -14.56 21.93 29.49
N GLY A 18 -14.79 20.64 29.26
CA GLY A 18 -15.52 20.16 28.06
C GLY A 18 -14.79 20.24 26.72
N SER A 19 -13.52 20.56 26.68
CA SER A 19 -12.68 20.50 25.45
C SER A 19 -11.85 19.21 25.46
N LEU A 20 -12.52 18.08 25.20
CA LEU A 20 -11.92 16.74 25.16
C LEU A 20 -11.55 16.30 23.75
N ALA A 21 -11.31 17.23 22.84
CA ALA A 21 -10.80 16.88 21.53
C ALA A 21 -9.30 16.53 21.65
N PRO A 22 -8.87 15.34 21.18
CA PRO A 22 -7.46 14.96 21.17
C PRO A 22 -6.68 15.92 20.27
N GLU A 23 -5.56 16.44 20.77
CA GLU A 23 -4.72 17.41 20.06
C GLU A 23 -3.64 16.74 19.19
N ASN A 24 -3.40 15.45 19.42
CA ASN A 24 -2.40 14.66 18.70
C ASN A 24 -2.83 13.19 18.56
N PRO A 25 -2.19 12.42 17.66
CA PRO A 25 -2.53 11.03 17.43
C PRO A 25 -2.44 10.11 18.65
N ASP A 26 -1.52 10.40 19.58
CA ASP A 26 -1.34 9.56 20.77
C ASP A 26 -2.49 9.75 21.77
N GLU A 27 -2.93 10.99 21.95
CA GLU A 27 -4.12 11.28 22.73
C GLU A 27 -5.39 10.64 22.11
N LEU A 28 -5.46 10.63 20.78
CA LEU A 28 -6.56 9.96 20.09
C LEU A 28 -6.54 8.44 20.32
N ARG A 29 -5.35 7.80 20.33
CA ARG A 29 -5.24 6.39 20.70
C ARG A 29 -5.70 6.11 22.12
N GLU A 30 -5.33 6.96 23.09
CA GLU A 30 -5.81 6.83 24.47
C GLU A 30 -7.34 6.89 24.56
N VAL A 31 -7.98 7.81 23.82
CA VAL A 31 -9.44 7.93 23.77
C VAL A 31 -10.08 6.66 23.18
N LEU A 32 -9.50 6.11 22.12
CA LEU A 32 -9.99 4.87 21.50
C LEU A 32 -9.87 3.68 22.45
N GLN A 33 -8.75 3.52 23.12
CA GLN A 33 -8.54 2.46 24.12
C GLN A 33 -9.49 2.61 25.32
N GLN A 34 -9.73 3.85 25.77
CA GLN A 34 -10.70 4.09 26.82
C GLN A 34 -12.14 3.77 26.37
N SER A 35 -12.48 4.08 25.11
CA SER A 35 -13.78 3.74 24.54
C SER A 35 -14.00 2.22 24.47
N HIS A 36 -12.94 1.48 24.14
CA HIS A 36 -12.95 0.02 24.16
C HIS A 36 -13.11 -0.53 25.59
N ALA A 37 -12.38 0.02 26.55
CA ALA A 37 -12.48 -0.38 27.96
C ALA A 37 -13.87 -0.12 28.57
N GLN A 38 -14.63 0.83 28.00
CA GLN A 38 -16.02 1.13 28.35
C GLN A 38 -17.05 0.36 27.52
N GLU A 39 -16.60 -0.61 26.72
CA GLU A 39 -17.44 -1.42 25.83
C GLU A 39 -18.22 -0.60 24.77
N ALA A 40 -17.80 0.66 24.50
CA ALA A 40 -18.40 1.50 23.47
C ALA A 40 -17.99 1.06 22.06
N ILE A 41 -16.82 0.44 21.92
CA ILE A 41 -16.33 -0.18 20.68
C ILE A 41 -15.75 -1.56 21.01
N ASP A 42 -15.87 -2.50 20.07
CA ASP A 42 -15.27 -3.83 20.19
C ASP A 42 -13.78 -3.82 19.81
N SER A 43 -13.09 -4.94 20.07
CA SER A 43 -11.66 -5.10 19.80
C SER A 43 -11.30 -5.01 18.31
N ASP A 44 -12.19 -5.47 17.43
CA ASP A 44 -12.00 -5.43 16.00
C ASP A 44 -12.08 -3.99 15.48
N THR A 45 -13.05 -3.23 15.94
CA THR A 45 -13.21 -1.79 15.64
C THR A 45 -12.00 -0.99 16.16
N LEU A 46 -11.56 -1.24 17.40
CA LEU A 46 -10.36 -0.59 17.96
C LEU A 46 -9.13 -0.84 17.06
N SER A 47 -8.87 -2.11 16.71
CA SER A 47 -7.74 -2.49 15.87
C SER A 47 -7.77 -1.79 14.49
N ARG A 48 -8.95 -1.70 13.86
CA ARG A 48 -9.11 -1.00 12.58
C ARG A 48 -8.80 0.49 12.70
N LEU A 49 -9.28 1.14 13.76
CA LEU A 49 -9.04 2.57 13.99
C LEU A 49 -7.57 2.86 14.28
N GLU A 50 -6.91 2.05 15.09
CA GLU A 50 -5.46 2.16 15.36
C GLU A 50 -4.64 1.97 14.07
N ASN A 51 -5.01 1.01 13.23
CA ASN A 51 -4.38 0.80 11.92
C ASN A 51 -4.54 2.02 11.00
N MET A 52 -5.72 2.67 11.00
CA MET A 52 -5.94 3.89 10.22
C MET A 52 -5.04 5.05 10.70
N LEU A 53 -4.82 5.20 11.99
CA LEU A 53 -3.91 6.22 12.53
C LEU A 53 -2.46 5.97 12.11
N THR A 54 -2.06 4.71 12.03
CA THR A 54 -0.71 4.31 11.60
C THR A 54 -0.51 4.53 10.10
N PHE A 55 -1.56 4.37 9.29
CA PHE A 55 -1.49 4.48 7.82
C PHE A 55 -0.88 5.81 7.35
N ASN A 56 -1.19 6.93 8.01
CA ASN A 56 -0.67 8.24 7.65
C ASN A 56 0.86 8.39 7.87
N GLN A 57 1.47 7.47 8.59
CA GLN A 57 2.91 7.45 8.88
C GLN A 57 3.66 6.46 8.01
N MET A 58 2.93 5.59 7.27
CA MET A 58 3.53 4.57 6.43
C MET A 58 4.18 5.19 5.19
N GLN A 59 5.32 4.63 4.82
CA GLN A 59 6.04 4.96 3.59
C GLN A 59 5.87 3.81 2.59
N VAL A 60 6.10 4.10 1.31
CA VAL A 60 6.00 3.08 0.24
C VAL A 60 6.89 1.89 0.54
N ARG A 61 8.09 2.12 1.07
CA ARG A 61 9.04 1.07 1.46
C ARG A 61 8.52 0.09 2.50
N ASP A 62 7.54 0.50 3.33
CA ASP A 62 7.00 -0.35 4.40
C ASP A 62 6.05 -1.42 3.86
N VAL A 63 5.52 -1.22 2.64
CA VAL A 63 4.52 -2.10 2.01
C VAL A 63 4.92 -2.61 0.63
N MET A 64 6.01 -2.10 0.04
CA MET A 64 6.45 -2.52 -1.29
C MET A 64 7.03 -3.93 -1.29
N ILE A 65 6.94 -4.60 -2.43
CA ILE A 65 7.74 -5.78 -2.73
C ILE A 65 9.12 -5.32 -3.16
N SER A 66 10.17 -5.87 -2.56
CA SER A 66 11.55 -5.52 -2.92
C SER A 66 11.84 -5.84 -4.39
N ARG A 67 12.71 -5.06 -5.01
CA ARG A 67 13.11 -5.27 -6.41
C ARG A 67 13.62 -6.69 -6.70
N ALA A 68 14.32 -7.30 -5.74
CA ALA A 68 14.80 -8.68 -5.88
C ALA A 68 13.66 -9.68 -6.04
N GLN A 69 12.57 -9.48 -5.31
CA GLN A 69 11.39 -10.35 -5.28
C GLN A 69 10.33 -10.00 -6.32
N MET A 70 10.53 -8.91 -7.08
CA MET A 70 9.55 -8.47 -8.08
C MET A 70 9.48 -9.45 -9.25
N ASP A 71 8.27 -9.96 -9.53
CA ASP A 71 7.98 -10.74 -10.72
C ASP A 71 7.90 -9.84 -11.95
N VAL A 72 8.61 -10.20 -13.00
CA VAL A 72 8.75 -9.36 -14.19
C VAL A 72 8.68 -10.18 -15.49
N ILE A 73 8.30 -9.53 -16.57
CA ILE A 73 8.37 -10.01 -17.94
C ILE A 73 9.49 -9.28 -18.66
N LYS A 74 10.25 -9.99 -19.50
CA LYS A 74 11.24 -9.37 -20.39
C LYS A 74 10.61 -9.07 -21.74
N THR A 75 11.08 -8.01 -22.39
CA THR A 75 10.66 -7.67 -23.77
C THR A 75 10.94 -8.78 -24.77
N THR A 76 11.90 -9.64 -24.48
CA THR A 76 12.29 -10.78 -25.32
C THR A 76 11.45 -12.05 -25.09
N ASP A 77 10.55 -12.04 -24.11
CA ASP A 77 9.70 -13.21 -23.81
C ASP A 77 8.63 -13.40 -24.87
N SER A 78 8.40 -14.64 -25.29
CA SER A 78 7.31 -14.97 -26.20
C SER A 78 5.95 -14.89 -25.50
N MET A 79 4.88 -14.74 -26.26
CA MET A 79 3.52 -14.68 -25.72
C MET A 79 3.19 -15.92 -24.88
N GLU A 80 3.59 -17.12 -25.35
CA GLU A 80 3.36 -18.39 -24.66
C GLU A 80 4.04 -18.41 -23.28
N ARG A 81 5.30 -17.93 -23.23
CA ARG A 81 6.05 -17.83 -21.99
C ARG A 81 5.40 -16.83 -21.02
N ILE A 82 4.95 -15.69 -21.52
CA ILE A 82 4.26 -14.67 -20.72
C ILE A 82 2.97 -15.25 -20.13
N ILE A 83 2.17 -15.96 -20.94
CA ILE A 83 0.94 -16.61 -20.47
C ILE A 83 1.25 -17.65 -19.40
N ALA A 84 2.20 -18.55 -19.66
CA ALA A 84 2.59 -19.59 -18.70
C ALA A 84 3.03 -18.97 -17.37
N TYR A 85 3.85 -17.93 -17.41
CA TYR A 85 4.33 -17.22 -16.22
C TYR A 85 3.19 -16.50 -15.46
N ALA A 86 2.27 -15.85 -16.19
CA ALA A 86 1.11 -15.21 -15.60
C ALA A 86 0.15 -16.19 -14.91
N VAL A 87 0.01 -17.40 -15.46
CA VAL A 87 -0.79 -18.48 -14.84
C VAL A 87 -0.10 -19.00 -13.58
N ASP A 88 1.20 -19.22 -13.62
CA ASP A 88 1.98 -19.77 -12.51
C ASP A 88 2.02 -18.78 -11.31
N THR A 89 2.27 -17.52 -11.58
CA THR A 89 2.35 -16.48 -10.55
C THR A 89 0.99 -15.93 -10.09
N ALA A 90 -0.07 -16.18 -10.87
CA ALA A 90 -1.43 -15.64 -10.66
C ALA A 90 -1.49 -14.10 -10.56
N HIS A 91 -0.50 -13.39 -11.07
CA HIS A 91 -0.46 -11.93 -11.06
C HIS A 91 -1.25 -11.32 -12.22
N SER A 92 -2.14 -10.39 -11.91
CA SER A 92 -2.93 -9.67 -12.92
C SER A 92 -2.17 -8.54 -13.61
N ARG A 93 -1.06 -8.08 -13.01
CA ARG A 93 -0.23 -6.99 -13.52
C ARG A 93 1.23 -7.34 -13.32
N LEU A 94 1.98 -7.31 -14.42
CA LEU A 94 3.39 -7.67 -14.44
C LEU A 94 4.19 -6.51 -15.02
N PRO A 95 5.21 -6.00 -14.31
CA PRO A 95 6.17 -5.06 -14.89
C PRO A 95 6.92 -5.70 -16.05
N VAL A 96 7.09 -4.95 -17.12
CA VAL A 96 7.89 -5.34 -18.28
C VAL A 96 9.19 -4.58 -18.28
N ILE A 97 10.30 -5.32 -18.36
CA ILE A 97 11.66 -4.79 -18.32
C ILE A 97 12.41 -5.10 -19.62
N THR A 98 13.48 -4.38 -19.86
CA THR A 98 14.46 -4.73 -20.90
C THR A 98 15.43 -5.80 -20.40
N ASP A 99 16.55 -5.38 -19.83
CA ASP A 99 17.64 -6.26 -19.40
C ASP A 99 17.66 -6.47 -17.90
N ASP A 100 17.33 -5.43 -17.14
CA ASP A 100 17.33 -5.44 -15.68
C ASP A 100 16.06 -4.83 -15.08
N LYS A 101 15.88 -5.04 -13.77
CA LYS A 101 14.73 -4.56 -13.03
C LYS A 101 14.74 -3.05 -12.73
N ASP A 102 15.81 -2.34 -13.13
CA ASP A 102 15.90 -0.89 -13.00
C ASP A 102 15.24 -0.15 -14.17
N HIS A 103 15.06 -0.85 -15.29
CA HIS A 103 14.50 -0.30 -16.53
C HIS A 103 13.13 -0.88 -16.84
N VAL A 104 12.11 -0.40 -16.12
CA VAL A 104 10.71 -0.78 -16.34
C VAL A 104 10.13 0.05 -17.48
N LEU A 105 9.73 -0.62 -18.58
CA LEU A 105 9.13 0.01 -19.76
C LEU A 105 7.63 0.30 -19.54
N GLY A 106 6.96 -0.52 -18.75
CA GLY A 106 5.53 -0.38 -18.51
C GLY A 106 4.97 -1.58 -17.78
N ILE A 107 3.65 -1.59 -17.63
CA ILE A 107 2.90 -2.64 -16.93
C ILE A 107 2.05 -3.40 -17.94
N LEU A 108 2.25 -4.72 -18.00
CA LEU A 108 1.37 -5.63 -18.72
C LEU A 108 0.18 -6.01 -17.84
N HIS A 109 -1.03 -5.81 -18.35
CA HIS A 109 -2.21 -6.43 -17.76
C HIS A 109 -2.46 -7.79 -18.40
N THR A 110 -2.42 -8.86 -17.63
CA THR A 110 -2.52 -10.24 -18.16
C THR A 110 -3.82 -10.49 -18.92
N LYS A 111 -4.91 -9.84 -18.54
CA LYS A 111 -6.17 -9.91 -19.27
C LYS A 111 -6.10 -9.36 -20.72
N ASP A 112 -5.17 -8.46 -21.00
CA ASP A 112 -5.04 -7.88 -22.34
C ASP A 112 -4.44 -8.89 -23.33
N LEU A 113 -3.80 -9.98 -22.83
CA LEU A 113 -3.33 -11.10 -23.65
C LEU A 113 -4.50 -11.87 -24.29
N LEU A 114 -5.69 -11.87 -23.69
CA LEU A 114 -6.85 -12.59 -24.22
C LEU A 114 -7.23 -12.16 -25.64
N LYS A 115 -6.95 -10.90 -26.01
CA LYS A 115 -7.22 -10.36 -27.35
C LYS A 115 -6.42 -11.10 -28.43
N PHE A 116 -5.29 -11.65 -28.07
CA PHE A 116 -4.35 -12.29 -29.01
C PHE A 116 -4.43 -13.82 -28.98
N MET A 117 -5.28 -14.40 -28.11
CA MET A 117 -5.45 -15.85 -28.04
C MET A 117 -5.96 -16.45 -29.35
N LEU A 118 -6.74 -15.68 -30.13
CA LEU A 118 -7.27 -16.12 -31.42
C LEU A 118 -6.40 -15.73 -32.61
N ASN A 119 -5.55 -14.71 -32.45
CA ASN A 119 -4.67 -14.17 -33.49
C ASN A 119 -3.29 -13.85 -32.92
N PRO A 120 -2.48 -14.88 -32.54
CA PRO A 120 -1.18 -14.68 -31.89
C PRO A 120 -0.19 -13.89 -32.73
N GLU A 121 -0.30 -13.94 -34.06
CA GLU A 121 0.58 -13.23 -34.99
C GLU A 121 0.45 -11.70 -34.90
N GLN A 122 -0.65 -11.20 -34.33
CA GLN A 122 -0.84 -9.76 -34.10
C GLN A 122 -0.26 -9.29 -32.77
N PHE A 123 0.26 -10.20 -31.95
CA PHE A 123 0.81 -9.86 -30.66
C PHE A 123 2.09 -9.03 -30.80
N LYS A 124 2.05 -7.86 -30.20
CA LYS A 124 3.23 -6.99 -29.99
C LYS A 124 3.16 -6.47 -28.57
N LEU A 125 4.09 -6.90 -27.74
CA LEU A 125 4.09 -6.58 -26.32
C LEU A 125 4.06 -5.07 -26.07
N GLU A 126 4.83 -4.31 -26.84
CA GLU A 126 4.95 -2.85 -26.68
C GLU A 126 3.60 -2.10 -26.85
N ASN A 127 2.71 -2.64 -27.71
CA ASN A 127 1.43 -1.99 -28.03
C ASN A 127 0.38 -2.13 -26.91
N ILE A 128 0.62 -2.99 -25.94
CA ILE A 128 -0.34 -3.29 -24.86
C ILE A 128 0.18 -2.89 -23.48
N LEU A 129 1.38 -2.32 -23.42
CA LEU A 129 1.93 -1.81 -22.18
C LEU A 129 1.20 -0.56 -21.71
N ARG A 130 0.95 -0.49 -20.44
CA ARG A 130 0.47 0.73 -19.77
C ARG A 130 1.63 1.44 -19.10
N PRO A 131 1.60 2.78 -19.03
CA PRO A 131 2.65 3.52 -18.36
C PRO A 131 2.77 3.10 -16.89
N ALA A 132 4.00 2.89 -16.44
CA ALA A 132 4.30 2.70 -15.02
C ALA A 132 4.28 4.06 -14.30
N VAL A 133 3.77 4.09 -13.08
CA VAL A 133 3.87 5.24 -12.19
C VAL A 133 5.01 4.99 -11.23
N PHE A 134 5.98 5.90 -11.20
CA PHE A 134 7.11 5.84 -10.29
C PHE A 134 6.85 6.78 -9.12
N VAL A 135 7.06 6.28 -7.91
CA VAL A 135 6.91 7.04 -6.67
C VAL A 135 8.17 6.87 -5.82
N PRO A 136 8.57 7.87 -5.02
CA PRO A 136 9.66 7.71 -4.06
C PRO A 136 9.27 6.71 -2.96
N GLU A 137 10.28 6.08 -2.37
CA GLU A 137 10.14 5.16 -1.24
C GLU A 137 9.60 5.86 0.03
#